data_93123d2bc2d5a45786ef37a158345a27
#
_entry.id   93123d2bc2d5a45786ef37a158345a27
#
_cell.length_a   1.000
_cell.length_b   1.000
_cell.length_c   1.000
_cell.angle_alpha   90.00
_cell.angle_beta   90.00
_cell.angle_gamma   90.00
#
_symmetry.space_group_name_H-M   'P 1'
#
loop_
_entity.id
_entity.type
_entity.pdbx_description
1 polymer ?
#
loop_
_entity_poly.entity_id
_entity_poly.type
_entity_poly.pdbx_seq_one_letter_code
_entity_poly.pdbx_strand_id
1 'polypeptide(L)'
;MGWCDDHQVWAEPDYGDDNWKEMELPGYWEDKGMKDFDGVVWFRKTVDIPRTWARKAITIDLGKISDEGIVYYNGTEAGRSTEAKASQCYTVPYKLVKRGKAVITVRVTNYEGKGGIEGKAEDMKISVKGKEPISLAGAWKYLAGLSLSGIPPVPASPAANPSYPTGLFNAMVH
;
A
#
# COMPACT_ATOMS: atom_id res chain seq x y z
N MET A 1 -14.26 15.53 -7.09
CA MET A 1 -13.09 15.98 -6.35
C MET A 1 -12.42 14.74 -5.78
N GLY A 2 -11.30 14.38 -6.38
CA GLY A 2 -10.53 13.27 -5.86
C GLY A 2 -10.14 13.55 -4.42
N TRP A 3 -10.44 12.64 -3.55
CA TRP A 3 -9.76 12.59 -2.29
C TRP A 3 -8.30 12.40 -2.67
N CYS A 4 -7.53 13.48 -2.65
CA CYS A 4 -6.10 13.36 -2.70
C CYS A 4 -5.74 12.49 -1.51
N ASP A 5 -5.35 11.27 -1.80
CA ASP A 5 -4.75 10.43 -0.81
C ASP A 5 -3.39 11.08 -0.52
N ASP A 6 -3.40 12.11 0.32
CA ASP A 6 -2.19 12.85 0.73
C ASP A 6 -1.17 11.94 1.41
N HIS A 7 -1.52 10.67 1.55
CA HIS A 7 -0.69 9.67 2.19
C HIS A 7 0.34 9.03 1.25
N GLN A 8 0.36 9.40 -0.03
CA GLN A 8 1.41 8.92 -0.94
C GLN A 8 2.82 9.27 -0.42
N VAL A 9 2.94 10.33 0.36
CA VAL A 9 4.18 10.69 1.07
C VAL A 9 4.71 9.53 1.92
N TRP A 10 3.84 8.63 2.37
CA TRP A 10 4.23 7.45 3.13
C TRP A 10 4.97 6.40 2.30
N ALA A 11 4.94 6.51 0.99
CA ALA A 11 5.71 5.68 0.06
C ALA A 11 7.11 6.23 -0.21
N GLU A 12 7.37 7.49 0.14
CA GLU A 12 8.67 8.12 -0.09
C GLU A 12 9.77 7.44 0.72
N PRO A 13 10.96 7.20 0.13
CA PRO A 13 12.03 6.47 0.79
C PRO A 13 12.57 7.17 2.04
N ASP A 14 12.56 8.49 2.07
CA ASP A 14 13.03 9.32 3.19
C ASP A 14 11.96 9.61 4.24
N TYR A 15 10.75 9.09 4.04
CA TYR A 15 9.72 9.24 5.06
C TYR A 15 10.12 8.51 6.35
N GLY A 16 10.05 9.21 7.48
CA GLY A 16 10.36 8.63 8.79
C GLY A 16 9.26 7.72 9.30
N ASP A 17 9.55 6.43 9.38
CA ASP A 17 8.61 5.42 9.84
C ASP A 17 8.94 4.85 11.23
N ASP A 18 9.73 5.58 12.02
CA ASP A 18 10.17 5.13 13.34
C ASP A 18 9.02 4.89 14.32
N ASN A 19 7.92 5.61 14.16
CA ASN A 19 6.72 5.48 14.99
C ASN A 19 5.73 4.43 14.49
N TRP A 20 6.02 3.80 13.38
CA TRP A 20 5.17 2.73 12.85
C TRP A 20 5.36 1.46 13.67
N LYS A 21 4.31 0.68 13.77
CA LYS A 21 4.35 -0.63 14.42
C LYS A 21 4.89 -1.69 13.45
N GLU A 22 5.22 -2.85 13.97
CA GLU A 22 5.67 -3.98 13.16
C GLU A 22 4.62 -5.09 13.11
N MET A 23 4.56 -5.76 11.97
CA MET A 23 3.68 -6.90 11.72
C MET A 23 4.41 -7.91 10.85
N GLU A 24 4.31 -9.17 11.21
CA GLU A 24 4.84 -10.26 10.39
C GLU A 24 3.95 -10.49 9.16
N LEU A 25 4.55 -10.51 7.97
CA LEU A 25 3.89 -10.83 6.72
C LEU A 25 4.58 -12.05 6.08
N PRO A 26 3.85 -12.90 5.33
CA PRO A 26 2.44 -12.80 5.02
C PRO A 26 1.52 -13.08 6.21
N GLY A 27 0.28 -12.64 6.11
CA GLY A 27 -0.75 -12.88 7.12
C GLY A 27 -1.86 -11.85 7.07
N TYR A 28 -2.89 -12.12 7.84
CA TYR A 28 -4.03 -11.21 8.02
C TYR A 28 -3.81 -10.36 9.25
N TRP A 29 -4.13 -9.08 9.15
CA TRP A 29 -3.96 -8.15 10.28
C TRP A 29 -4.95 -8.42 11.42
N GLU A 30 -6.10 -9.04 11.14
CA GLU A 30 -7.05 -9.46 12.18
C GLU A 30 -6.44 -10.49 13.13
N ASP A 31 -5.61 -11.37 12.62
CA ASP A 31 -4.91 -12.39 13.41
C ASP A 31 -3.72 -11.80 14.20
N LYS A 32 -3.39 -10.54 13.97
CA LYS A 32 -2.22 -9.86 14.52
C LYS A 32 -2.57 -8.61 15.37
N GLY A 33 -3.81 -8.54 15.83
CA GLY A 33 -4.25 -7.53 16.78
C GLY A 33 -5.13 -6.42 16.23
N MET A 34 -5.34 -6.36 14.91
CA MET A 34 -6.25 -5.40 14.29
C MET A 34 -7.59 -6.06 13.97
N LYS A 35 -8.30 -6.46 15.02
CA LYS A 35 -9.59 -7.16 14.87
C LYS A 35 -10.63 -6.24 14.22
N ASP A 36 -11.41 -6.82 13.31
CA ASP A 36 -12.55 -6.16 12.67
C ASP A 36 -12.19 -4.83 12.00
N PHE A 37 -10.95 -4.70 11.51
CA PHE A 37 -10.51 -3.50 10.81
C PHE A 37 -10.73 -3.65 9.31
N ASP A 38 -11.70 -2.91 8.79
CA ASP A 38 -11.90 -2.70 7.36
C ASP A 38 -11.38 -1.32 7.00
N GLY A 39 -10.57 -1.24 5.96
CA GLY A 39 -9.95 0.01 5.58
C GLY A 39 -8.63 -0.14 4.88
N VAL A 40 -7.79 0.86 5.03
CA VAL A 40 -6.49 0.97 4.39
C VAL A 40 -5.39 0.78 5.40
N VAL A 41 -4.46 -0.12 5.11
CA VAL A 41 -3.22 -0.30 5.88
C VAL A 41 -2.02 -0.13 4.96
N TRP A 42 -1.07 0.64 5.41
CA TRP A 42 0.19 0.86 4.71
C TRP A 42 1.29 0.02 5.35
N PHE A 43 2.04 -0.68 4.52
CA PHE A 43 3.18 -1.49 4.94
C PHE A 43 4.45 -0.96 4.29
N ARG A 44 5.55 -0.94 5.03
CA ARG A 44 6.86 -0.52 4.55
C ARG A 44 7.93 -1.53 4.94
N LYS A 45 8.81 -1.81 4.00
CA LYS A 45 10.00 -2.64 4.26
C LYS A 45 11.20 -2.07 3.54
N THR A 46 12.29 -1.90 4.28
CA THR A 46 13.57 -1.53 3.71
C THR A 46 14.33 -2.79 3.32
N VAL A 47 14.88 -2.81 2.12
CA VAL A 47 15.71 -3.90 1.61
C VAL A 47 17.03 -3.36 1.11
N ASP A 48 18.10 -4.16 1.21
CA ASP A 48 19.40 -3.81 0.66
C ASP A 48 19.54 -4.41 -0.73
N ILE A 49 19.65 -3.55 -1.74
CA ILE A 49 19.83 -3.96 -3.13
C ILE A 49 21.30 -4.20 -3.39
N PRO A 50 21.70 -5.44 -3.74
CA PRO A 50 23.07 -5.75 -4.04
C PRO A 50 23.60 -4.94 -5.22
N ARG A 51 24.90 -4.65 -5.21
CA ARG A 51 25.56 -3.96 -6.32
C ARG A 51 25.33 -4.65 -7.66
N THR A 52 25.28 -5.98 -7.65
CA THR A 52 25.07 -6.82 -8.85
C THR A 52 23.68 -6.67 -9.46
N TRP A 53 22.73 -6.09 -8.72
CA TRP A 53 21.35 -5.84 -9.17
C TRP A 53 21.16 -4.44 -9.74
N ALA A 54 22.12 -3.54 -9.51
CA ALA A 54 22.01 -2.16 -9.99
C ALA A 54 21.77 -2.13 -11.52
N ARG A 55 20.82 -1.31 -11.92
CA ARG A 55 20.40 -1.14 -13.33
C ARG A 55 19.85 -2.42 -13.98
N LYS A 56 19.27 -3.29 -13.20
CA LYS A 56 18.54 -4.46 -13.67
C LYS A 56 17.10 -4.36 -13.22
N ALA A 57 16.16 -4.77 -14.07
CA ALA A 57 14.76 -4.80 -13.70
C ALA A 57 14.55 -5.77 -12.53
N ILE A 58 13.75 -5.35 -11.57
CA ILE A 58 13.40 -6.15 -10.39
C ILE A 58 11.96 -6.59 -10.51
N THR A 59 11.68 -7.82 -10.09
CA THR A 59 10.32 -8.31 -9.89
C THR A 59 10.04 -8.38 -8.40
N ILE A 60 8.92 -7.82 -7.97
CA ILE A 60 8.42 -7.89 -6.60
C ILE A 60 7.23 -8.85 -6.58
N ASP A 61 7.38 -9.94 -5.84
CA ASP A 61 6.31 -10.90 -5.57
C ASP A 61 5.87 -10.73 -4.13
N LEU A 62 4.58 -10.52 -3.91
CA LEU A 62 4.02 -10.31 -2.57
C LEU A 62 3.00 -11.38 -2.18
N GLY A 63 2.67 -12.29 -3.10
CA GLY A 63 1.56 -13.18 -2.92
C GLY A 63 0.25 -12.48 -3.27
N LYS A 64 -0.79 -12.78 -2.53
CA LYS A 64 -2.13 -12.26 -2.78
C LYS A 64 -2.44 -11.12 -1.83
N ILE A 65 -2.65 -9.95 -2.37
CA ILE A 65 -3.11 -8.79 -1.60
C ILE A 65 -4.63 -8.84 -1.49
N SER A 66 -5.18 -8.42 -0.36
CA SER A 66 -6.64 -8.28 -0.17
C SER A 66 -7.25 -7.41 -1.27
N ASP A 67 -8.49 -7.07 -1.20
CA ASP A 67 -9.29 -6.48 -2.27
C ASP A 67 -8.55 -5.56 -3.26
N GLU A 68 -7.75 -4.62 -2.75
CA GLU A 68 -6.92 -3.75 -3.59
C GLU A 68 -5.52 -3.57 -3.00
N GLY A 69 -4.54 -3.42 -3.87
CA GLY A 69 -3.18 -3.13 -3.48
C GLY A 69 -2.48 -2.17 -4.43
N ILE A 70 -1.67 -1.27 -3.89
CA ILE A 70 -0.76 -0.45 -4.66
C ILE A 70 0.64 -0.67 -4.11
N VAL A 71 1.56 -1.00 -5.00
CA VAL A 71 2.96 -1.28 -4.64
C VAL A 71 3.86 -0.16 -5.14
N TYR A 72 4.67 0.36 -4.25
CA TYR A 72 5.64 1.42 -4.55
C TYR A 72 7.05 0.92 -4.31
N TYR A 73 7.95 1.38 -5.16
CA TYR A 73 9.39 1.18 -5.00
C TYR A 73 10.05 2.56 -4.92
N ASN A 74 10.64 2.90 -3.78
CA ASN A 74 11.22 4.23 -3.52
C ASN A 74 10.29 5.38 -3.92
N GLY A 75 9.03 5.30 -3.55
CA GLY A 75 8.03 6.33 -3.83
C GLY A 75 7.38 6.28 -5.22
N THR A 76 7.91 5.49 -6.13
CA THR A 76 7.35 5.32 -7.47
C THR A 76 6.43 4.11 -7.52
N GLU A 77 5.22 4.28 -8.02
CA GLU A 77 4.29 3.16 -8.18
C GLU A 77 4.85 2.12 -9.15
N ALA A 78 5.02 0.89 -8.66
CA ALA A 78 5.41 -0.26 -9.46
C ALA A 78 4.21 -0.95 -10.09
N GLY A 79 3.05 -0.86 -9.48
CA GLY A 79 1.82 -1.42 -9.99
C GLY A 79 0.72 -1.47 -8.94
N ARG A 80 -0.46 -1.88 -9.37
CA ARG A 80 -1.63 -2.03 -8.52
C ARG A 80 -2.45 -3.26 -8.86
N SER A 81 -3.20 -3.74 -7.90
CA SER A 81 -4.09 -4.87 -8.01
C SER A 81 -5.48 -4.47 -7.53
N THR A 82 -6.49 -4.84 -8.27
CA THR A 82 -7.90 -4.65 -7.93
C THR A 82 -8.66 -5.97 -7.81
N GLU A 83 -7.95 -7.09 -7.97
CA GLU A 83 -8.55 -8.42 -7.89
C GLU A 83 -7.97 -9.23 -6.73
N ALA A 84 -8.81 -9.53 -5.76
CA ALA A 84 -8.44 -10.28 -4.56
C ALA A 84 -7.99 -11.74 -4.81
N LYS A 85 -8.04 -12.23 -6.03
CA LYS A 85 -7.88 -13.67 -6.31
C LYS A 85 -6.56 -14.06 -6.96
N ALA A 86 -5.76 -13.13 -7.41
CA ALA A 86 -4.53 -13.43 -8.14
C ALA A 86 -3.28 -13.02 -7.37
N SER A 87 -2.34 -13.93 -7.26
CA SER A 87 -0.97 -13.58 -6.91
C SER A 87 -0.40 -12.71 -8.02
N GLN A 88 0.12 -11.56 -7.67
CA GLN A 88 0.61 -10.58 -8.65
C GLN A 88 2.08 -10.28 -8.46
N CYS A 89 2.76 -10.17 -9.59
CA CYS A 89 4.14 -9.73 -9.68
C CYS A 89 4.18 -8.29 -10.18
N TYR A 90 5.03 -7.49 -9.59
CA TYR A 90 5.21 -6.09 -9.96
C TYR A 90 6.62 -5.88 -10.49
N THR A 91 6.77 -5.22 -11.63
CA THR A 91 8.07 -4.99 -12.23
C THR A 91 8.54 -3.57 -11.98
N VAL A 92 9.75 -3.45 -11.44
CA VAL A 92 10.44 -2.16 -11.29
C VAL A 92 11.41 -2.00 -12.46
N PRO A 93 11.28 -0.95 -13.28
CA PRO A 93 12.17 -0.72 -14.41
C PRO A 93 13.62 -0.55 -13.95
N TYR A 94 14.55 -1.03 -14.75
CA TYR A 94 16.00 -1.01 -14.47
C TYR A 94 16.53 0.39 -14.12
N LYS A 95 15.92 1.43 -14.66
CA LYS A 95 16.31 2.83 -14.43
C LYS A 95 16.14 3.27 -12.97
N LEU A 96 15.20 2.65 -12.25
CA LEU A 96 14.89 2.97 -10.86
C LEU A 96 15.72 2.15 -9.87
N VAL A 97 16.42 1.12 -10.34
CA VAL A 97 17.12 0.18 -9.48
C VAL A 97 18.55 0.64 -9.25
N LYS A 98 18.85 1.00 -8.01
CA LYS A 98 20.17 1.42 -7.55
C LYS A 98 20.62 0.50 -6.42
N ARG A 99 21.93 0.34 -6.26
CA ARG A 99 22.49 -0.38 -5.10
C ARG A 99 22.19 0.37 -3.81
N GLY A 100 22.11 -0.36 -2.72
CA GLY A 100 21.90 0.20 -1.39
C GLY A 100 20.47 0.07 -0.93
N LYS A 101 20.09 0.87 0.04
CA LYS A 101 18.76 0.78 0.65
C LYS A 101 17.66 1.19 -0.33
N ALA A 102 16.64 0.36 -0.44
CA ALA A 102 15.41 0.65 -1.14
C ALA A 102 14.22 0.39 -0.22
N VAL A 103 13.16 1.16 -0.37
CA VAL A 103 11.94 1.01 0.40
C VAL A 103 10.82 0.51 -0.50
N ILE A 104 10.24 -0.62 -0.11
CA ILE A 104 9.03 -1.15 -0.71
C ILE A 104 7.86 -0.75 0.18
N THR A 105 6.87 -0.11 -0.40
CA THR A 105 5.67 0.30 0.32
C THR A 105 4.46 -0.34 -0.36
N VAL A 106 3.55 -0.89 0.43
CA VAL A 106 2.32 -1.50 -0.05
C VAL A 106 1.14 -0.86 0.64
N ARG A 107 0.25 -0.28 -0.14
CA ARG A 107 -1.03 0.22 0.35
C ARG A 107 -2.08 -0.85 0.10
N VAL A 108 -2.62 -1.43 1.15
CA VAL A 108 -3.63 -2.48 1.07
C VAL A 108 -4.98 -1.92 1.47
N THR A 109 -5.98 -2.11 0.64
CA THR A 109 -7.37 -1.79 0.96
C THR A 109 -8.15 -3.08 1.14
N ASN A 110 -8.87 -3.18 2.26
CA ASN A 110 -9.78 -4.28 2.54
C ASN A 110 -11.17 -3.69 2.84
N TYR A 111 -12.15 -4.09 2.07
CA TYR A 111 -13.52 -3.58 2.21
C TYR A 111 -14.34 -4.36 3.22
N GLU A 112 -14.09 -5.67 3.30
CA GLU A 112 -14.77 -6.55 4.23
C GLU A 112 -13.96 -7.83 4.48
N GLY A 113 -14.19 -8.48 5.59
CA GLY A 113 -13.55 -9.74 5.93
C GLY A 113 -12.10 -9.56 6.38
N LYS A 114 -11.28 -10.57 6.12
CA LYS A 114 -9.88 -10.54 6.53
C LYS A 114 -9.02 -9.77 5.54
N GLY A 115 -8.25 -8.80 6.05
CA GLY A 115 -7.33 -7.98 5.27
C GLY A 115 -5.87 -8.32 5.51
N GLY A 116 -5.05 -8.10 4.50
CA GLY A 116 -3.61 -8.31 4.59
C GLY A 116 -2.98 -8.80 3.29
N ILE A 117 -1.84 -9.44 3.44
CA ILE A 117 -1.11 -10.10 2.35
C ILE A 117 -1.09 -11.59 2.64
N GLU A 118 -1.78 -12.35 1.80
CA GLU A 118 -1.97 -13.78 1.96
C GLU A 118 -0.99 -14.56 1.09
N GLY A 119 -0.50 -15.68 1.60
CA GLY A 119 0.37 -16.58 0.87
C GLY A 119 1.36 -17.26 1.80
N LYS A 120 2.37 -17.85 1.18
CA LYS A 120 3.47 -18.47 1.90
C LYS A 120 4.64 -17.50 1.99
N ALA A 121 5.50 -17.69 3.00
CA ALA A 121 6.70 -16.87 3.16
C ALA A 121 7.59 -16.89 1.90
N GLU A 122 7.70 -18.04 1.24
CA GLU A 122 8.47 -18.21 0.01
C GLU A 122 7.92 -17.45 -1.21
N ASP A 123 6.65 -17.06 -1.17
CA ASP A 123 6.00 -16.28 -2.23
C ASP A 123 6.33 -14.79 -2.14
N MET A 124 6.79 -14.33 -0.97
CA MET A 124 7.17 -12.94 -0.77
C MET A 124 8.65 -12.75 -1.02
N LYS A 125 8.99 -12.19 -2.15
CA LYS A 125 10.39 -12.00 -2.56
C LYS A 125 10.57 -10.89 -3.56
N ILE A 126 11.79 -10.39 -3.62
CA ILE A 126 12.25 -9.49 -4.67
C ILE A 126 13.36 -10.22 -5.45
N SER A 127 13.31 -10.14 -6.75
CA SER A 127 14.22 -10.93 -7.59
C SER A 127 14.67 -10.19 -8.84
N VAL A 128 15.83 -10.60 -9.33
CA VAL A 128 16.39 -10.22 -10.63
C VAL A 128 16.65 -11.50 -11.39
N LYS A 129 16.35 -11.50 -12.68
CA LYS A 129 16.58 -12.66 -13.56
C LYS A 129 18.02 -13.18 -13.44
N GLY A 130 18.15 -14.47 -13.13
CA GLY A 130 19.45 -15.12 -13.01
C GLY A 130 20.21 -14.84 -11.71
N LYS A 131 19.54 -14.27 -10.70
CA LYS A 131 20.12 -14.01 -9.38
C LYS A 131 19.29 -14.67 -8.28
N GLU A 132 19.92 -14.94 -7.14
CA GLU A 132 19.20 -15.42 -5.97
C GLU A 132 18.20 -14.36 -5.48
N PRO A 133 16.96 -14.74 -5.22
CA PRO A 133 15.96 -13.81 -4.72
C PRO A 133 16.25 -13.41 -3.27
N ILE A 134 15.76 -12.24 -2.89
CA ILE A 134 15.79 -11.76 -1.50
C ILE A 134 14.37 -11.91 -0.95
N SER A 135 14.25 -12.57 0.20
CA SER A 135 12.97 -12.74 0.87
C SER A 135 12.41 -11.40 1.35
N LEU A 136 11.11 -11.21 1.17
CA LEU A 136 10.37 -10.09 1.73
C LEU A 136 9.48 -10.51 2.90
N ALA A 137 9.43 -11.80 3.21
CA ALA A 137 8.70 -12.30 4.38
C ALA A 137 9.37 -11.84 5.68
N GLY A 138 8.59 -11.73 6.74
CA GLY A 138 9.06 -11.31 8.04
C GLY A 138 8.44 -9.98 8.49
N ALA A 139 9.14 -9.26 9.35
CA ALA A 139 8.65 -8.02 9.92
C ALA A 139 8.55 -6.89 8.89
N TRP A 140 7.38 -6.31 8.80
CA TRP A 140 7.10 -5.09 8.05
C TRP A 140 6.62 -4.02 9.00
N LYS A 141 7.00 -2.79 8.77
CA LYS A 141 6.39 -1.65 9.45
C LYS A 141 5.02 -1.40 8.87
N TYR A 142 4.05 -1.04 9.71
CA TYR A 142 2.70 -0.75 9.25
C TYR A 142 2.07 0.43 9.97
N LEU A 143 1.16 1.07 9.28
CA LEU A 143 0.32 2.13 9.80
C LEU A 143 -1.10 1.98 9.25
N ALA A 144 -2.08 1.98 10.14
CA ALA A 144 -3.47 2.04 9.74
C ALA A 144 -3.78 3.44 9.21
N GLY A 145 -4.27 3.48 7.99
CA GLY A 145 -4.74 4.70 7.35
C GLY A 145 -6.24 4.91 7.57
N LEU A 146 -6.98 5.04 6.48
CA LEU A 146 -8.41 5.24 6.53
C LEU A 146 -9.13 4.00 7.05
N SER A 147 -9.99 4.16 8.07
CA SER A 147 -10.93 3.13 8.51
C SER A 147 -12.25 3.28 7.76
N LEU A 148 -12.74 2.19 7.19
CA LEU A 148 -14.06 2.12 6.58
C LEU A 148 -15.13 1.77 7.61
N SER A 149 -14.71 1.16 8.72
CA SER A 149 -15.60 0.87 9.85
C SER A 149 -15.93 2.17 10.58
N GLY A 150 -17.15 2.63 10.49
CA GLY A 150 -17.59 3.84 11.16
C GLY A 150 -17.69 5.08 10.28
N ILE A 151 -17.50 4.94 8.99
CA ILE A 151 -17.95 5.97 8.06
C ILE A 151 -19.48 5.89 8.05
N PRO A 152 -20.19 6.92 8.52
CA PRO A 152 -21.64 6.89 8.42
C PRO A 152 -22.06 6.73 6.96
N PRO A 153 -23.11 5.97 6.68
CA PRO A 153 -23.58 5.81 5.32
C PRO A 153 -23.75 7.18 4.69
N VAL A 154 -23.15 7.38 3.54
CA VAL A 154 -23.32 8.62 2.77
C VAL A 154 -24.83 8.81 2.56
N PRO A 155 -25.40 9.93 2.99
CA PRO A 155 -26.81 10.16 2.78
C PRO A 155 -27.13 10.02 1.28
N ALA A 156 -28.15 9.24 0.99
CA ALA A 156 -28.48 8.77 -0.36
C ALA A 156 -28.80 9.86 -1.37
N SER A 157 -28.78 11.12 -0.97
CA SER A 157 -29.04 12.22 -1.89
C SER A 157 -28.26 13.47 -1.51
N PRO A 158 -27.36 13.93 -2.37
CA PRO A 158 -26.71 15.23 -2.18
C PRO A 158 -27.65 16.43 -2.30
N ALA A 159 -28.85 16.23 -2.85
CA ALA A 159 -29.85 17.28 -2.97
C ALA A 159 -30.51 17.66 -1.63
N ALA A 160 -30.26 16.87 -0.59
CA ALA A 160 -30.86 17.12 0.72
C ALA A 160 -29.92 17.83 1.70
N ASN A 161 -28.86 18.46 1.20
CA ASN A 161 -27.99 19.23 2.08
C ASN A 161 -28.39 20.70 2.09
N PRO A 162 -29.22 21.14 3.06
CA PRO A 162 -29.66 22.52 3.15
C PRO A 162 -28.59 23.47 3.72
N SER A 163 -27.37 22.96 3.94
CA SER A 163 -26.36 23.71 4.68
C SER A 163 -25.59 24.74 3.86
N TYR A 164 -25.85 24.82 2.57
CA TYR A 164 -25.22 25.86 1.73
C TYR A 164 -26.28 26.85 1.30
N PRO A 165 -26.42 27.97 1.99
CA PRO A 165 -27.29 29.02 1.53
C PRO A 165 -26.79 29.46 0.15
N THR A 166 -27.66 29.36 -0.83
CA THR A 166 -27.42 29.76 -2.24
C THR A 166 -26.88 31.19 -2.37
N GLY A 167 -27.05 32.01 -1.34
CA GLY A 167 -26.52 33.37 -1.30
C GLY A 167 -24.99 33.48 -1.19
N LEU A 168 -24.32 32.46 -0.65
CA LEU A 168 -22.86 32.48 -0.53
C LEU A 168 -22.15 32.15 -1.84
N PHE A 169 -22.79 31.38 -2.70
CA PHE A 169 -22.24 31.07 -4.03
C PHE A 169 -22.26 32.27 -4.97
N ASN A 170 -23.27 33.14 -4.85
CA ASN A 170 -23.36 34.32 -5.70
C ASN A 170 -22.36 35.41 -5.31
N ALA A 171 -21.87 35.39 -4.07
CA ALA A 171 -20.87 36.36 -3.63
C ALA A 171 -19.44 35.99 -4.05
N MET A 172 -19.21 34.76 -4.48
CA MET A 172 -17.88 34.31 -4.92
C MET A 172 -17.66 34.36 -6.42
N VAL A 173 -18.70 34.66 -7.20
CA VAL A 173 -18.65 34.70 -8.68
C VAL A 173 -18.51 36.12 -9.24
N HIS A 174 -18.45 37.12 -8.37
CA HIS A 174 -18.28 38.53 -8.79
C HIS A 174 -16.95 39.08 -8.33
#